data_6045ae975cbe266b2b6e345fc7a56c97
#
_entry.id   6045ae975cbe266b2b6e345fc7a56c97
#
_cell.length_a   1.000
_cell.length_b   1.000
_cell.length_c   1.000
_cell.angle_alpha   90.00
_cell.angle_beta   90.00
_cell.angle_gamma   90.00
#
_symmetry.space_group_name_H-M   'P 1'
#
loop_
_entity.id
_entity.type
_entity.pdbx_description
1 polymer ?
#
loop_
_entity_poly.entity_id
_entity_poly.type
_entity_poly.pdbx_seq_one_letter_code
_entity_poly.pdbx_strand_id
1 'polypeptide(L)'
;MKRNIRRGVWETNSSSVHSIVIDKGGREPSKLPVKDGKIQIDFGTFGKDERVFSSQYDKLSYLVTCCYYLCGFDYEDIYDNYEFQRIQEVVCRYAGVKGIKIIGKNEPAIDHQSQPYEGIEIINTYHDDEIIDFVFNKYISLGTDCD
;
A
#
# COMPACT_ATOMS: atom_id res chain seq x y z
N MET A 1 -5.12 -4.69 -22.58
CA MET A 1 -5.21 -4.22 -21.20
C MET A 1 -6.09 -2.98 -21.14
N LYS A 2 -6.99 -3.00 -20.22
CA LYS A 2 -7.91 -1.89 -20.04
C LYS A 2 -7.34 -0.91 -19.02
N ARG A 3 -7.31 0.36 -19.39
CA ARG A 3 -6.85 1.42 -18.51
C ARG A 3 -7.98 2.38 -18.24
N ASN A 4 -8.46 2.35 -17.03
CA ASN A 4 -9.47 3.29 -16.59
C ASN A 4 -8.85 4.24 -15.57
N ILE A 5 -8.66 5.47 -15.98
CA ILE A 5 -8.20 6.50 -15.06
C ILE A 5 -9.42 7.21 -14.53
N ARG A 6 -9.71 7.00 -13.26
CA ARG A 6 -10.82 7.64 -12.59
C ARG A 6 -10.31 8.32 -11.34
N ARG A 7 -11.00 9.35 -10.94
CA ARG A 7 -10.67 10.03 -9.71
C ARG A 7 -10.69 9.05 -8.55
N GLY A 8 -9.61 9.03 -7.78
CA GLY A 8 -9.50 8.23 -6.58
C GLY A 8 -9.18 6.76 -6.79
N VAL A 9 -8.84 6.35 -8.01
CA VAL A 9 -8.44 4.96 -8.26
C VAL A 9 -6.97 4.91 -8.61
N TRP A 10 -6.23 4.06 -7.89
CA TRP A 10 -4.85 3.77 -8.18
C TRP A 10 -4.77 2.43 -8.88
N GLU A 11 -4.19 2.41 -10.06
CA GLU A 11 -4.09 1.19 -10.85
C GLU A 11 -2.66 0.68 -10.88
N THR A 12 -2.50 -0.62 -10.65
CA THR A 12 -1.20 -1.26 -10.55
C THR A 12 -0.77 -1.97 -11.82
N ASN A 13 -1.67 -2.13 -12.77
CA ASN A 13 -1.39 -2.87 -14.00
C ASN A 13 -0.86 -1.99 -15.12
N SER A 14 -0.77 -0.72 -14.89
CA SER A 14 -0.36 0.23 -15.89
C SER A 14 1.15 0.35 -15.97
N SER A 15 1.66 0.63 -17.15
CA SER A 15 3.07 0.92 -17.33
C SER A 15 3.48 2.27 -16.76
N SER A 16 2.54 3.09 -16.37
CA SER A 16 2.83 4.41 -15.82
C SER A 16 2.00 4.66 -14.58
N VAL A 17 2.61 5.34 -13.63
CA VAL A 17 1.94 5.80 -12.44
C VAL A 17 1.35 7.17 -12.71
N HIS A 18 0.09 7.32 -12.38
CA HIS A 18 -0.61 8.58 -12.57
C HIS A 18 -0.70 9.34 -11.27
N SER A 19 -0.83 10.65 -11.40
CA SER A 19 -0.97 11.49 -10.21
C SER A 19 -2.21 11.10 -9.43
N ILE A 20 -2.07 11.06 -8.13
CA ILE A 20 -3.17 10.89 -7.22
C ILE A 20 -3.83 12.26 -7.03
N VAL A 21 -5.14 12.31 -7.18
CA VAL A 21 -5.89 13.53 -6.86
C VAL A 21 -6.09 13.55 -5.36
N ILE A 22 -5.44 14.49 -4.69
CA ILE A 22 -5.54 14.62 -3.25
C ILE A 22 -6.88 15.23 -2.89
N ASP A 23 -7.67 14.50 -2.15
CA ASP A 23 -8.95 14.98 -1.62
C ASP A 23 -8.89 14.87 -0.10
N LYS A 24 -8.47 15.94 0.55
CA LYS A 24 -8.31 15.95 2.00
C LYS A 24 -9.62 15.74 2.75
N GLY A 25 -10.75 16.03 2.11
CA GLY A 25 -12.07 15.75 2.69
C GLY A 25 -12.38 14.27 2.81
N GLY A 26 -11.65 13.41 2.06
CA GLY A 26 -11.86 11.98 2.10
C GLY A 26 -10.99 11.25 3.12
N ARG A 27 -10.06 11.94 3.78
CA ARG A 27 -9.21 11.29 4.78
C ARG A 27 -10.03 10.92 6.00
N GLU A 28 -9.81 9.69 6.47
CA GLU A 28 -10.49 9.18 7.64
C GLU A 28 -9.46 8.87 8.73
N PRO A 29 -9.89 8.90 10.01
CA PRO A 29 -9.02 8.40 11.08
C PRO A 29 -8.61 6.96 10.79
N SER A 30 -7.47 6.55 11.34
CA SER A 30 -6.99 5.20 11.15
C SER A 30 -7.95 4.17 11.74
N LYS A 31 -8.30 3.19 10.93
CA LYS A 31 -9.10 2.02 11.31
C LYS A 31 -8.25 0.76 11.32
N LEU A 32 -6.93 0.92 11.24
CA LEU A 32 -6.02 -0.21 11.21
C LEU A 32 -5.96 -0.86 12.59
N PRO A 33 -5.84 -2.20 12.65
CA PRO A 33 -5.78 -2.89 13.94
C PRO A 33 -4.47 -2.58 14.65
N VAL A 34 -4.57 -2.28 15.94
CA VAL A 34 -3.41 -1.91 16.77
C VAL A 34 -3.34 -2.83 17.96
N LYS A 35 -2.16 -3.33 18.24
CA LYS A 35 -1.87 -4.12 19.42
C LYS A 35 -0.51 -3.70 19.97
N ASP A 36 -0.44 -3.44 21.27
CA ASP A 36 0.80 -3.02 21.94
C ASP A 36 1.43 -1.78 21.30
N GLY A 37 0.58 -0.86 20.82
CA GLY A 37 1.02 0.38 20.21
C GLY A 37 1.51 0.24 18.77
N LYS A 38 1.35 -0.92 18.16
CA LYS A 38 1.78 -1.17 16.78
C LYS A 38 0.64 -1.63 15.90
N ILE A 39 0.61 -1.12 14.68
CA ILE A 39 -0.34 -1.59 13.66
C ILE A 39 0.01 -3.02 13.30
N GLN A 40 -0.98 -3.89 13.33
CA GLN A 40 -0.83 -5.29 12.93
C GLN A 40 -1.23 -5.42 11.47
N ILE A 41 -0.30 -5.78 10.61
CA ILE A 41 -0.54 -5.89 9.17
C ILE A 41 0.03 -7.22 8.67
N ASP A 42 -0.61 -7.78 7.67
CA ASP A 42 -0.07 -8.96 7.02
C ASP A 42 0.09 -8.71 5.53
N PHE A 43 0.84 -9.59 4.90
CA PHE A 43 0.98 -9.58 3.45
C PHE A 43 -0.35 -9.98 2.81
N GLY A 44 -0.53 -9.58 1.56
CA GLY A 44 -1.71 -9.91 0.79
C GLY A 44 -1.36 -10.47 -0.57
N THR A 45 -2.41 -10.86 -1.31
CA THR A 45 -2.30 -11.31 -2.69
C THR A 45 -2.99 -10.30 -3.59
N PHE A 46 -2.26 -9.78 -4.57
CA PHE A 46 -2.74 -8.71 -5.43
C PHE A 46 -2.47 -9.03 -6.90
N GLY A 47 -3.40 -8.64 -7.76
CA GLY A 47 -3.24 -8.81 -9.20
C GLY A 47 -3.62 -10.18 -9.72
N LYS A 48 -4.12 -11.06 -8.88
CA LYS A 48 -4.52 -12.41 -9.28
C LYS A 48 -5.81 -12.39 -10.09
N ASP A 49 -6.66 -11.42 -9.82
CA ASP A 49 -7.90 -11.20 -10.55
C ASP A 49 -8.18 -9.69 -10.62
N GLU A 50 -9.17 -9.34 -11.42
CA GLU A 50 -9.60 -7.94 -11.48
C GLU A 50 -10.40 -7.62 -10.23
N ARG A 51 -9.87 -6.72 -9.41
CA ARG A 51 -10.44 -6.39 -8.11
C ARG A 51 -10.13 -4.95 -7.73
N VAL A 52 -10.98 -4.40 -6.86
CA VAL A 52 -10.76 -3.08 -6.28
C VAL A 52 -10.64 -3.24 -4.76
N PHE A 53 -9.58 -2.69 -4.22
CA PHE A 53 -9.31 -2.71 -2.78
C PHE A 53 -9.51 -1.29 -2.23
N SER A 54 -10.42 -1.13 -1.31
CA SER A 54 -10.79 0.18 -0.78
C SER A 54 -10.44 0.38 0.70
N SER A 55 -10.26 -0.71 1.44
CA SER A 55 -9.99 -0.60 2.87
C SER A 55 -8.59 -0.09 3.14
N GLN A 56 -8.44 0.59 4.27
CA GLN A 56 -7.12 1.03 4.73
C GLN A 56 -6.18 -0.16 4.87
N TYR A 57 -6.67 -1.26 5.41
CA TYR A 57 -5.88 -2.45 5.63
C TYR A 57 -5.32 -3.00 4.31
N ASP A 58 -6.17 -3.17 3.32
CA ASP A 58 -5.73 -3.74 2.04
C ASP A 58 -4.74 -2.83 1.32
N LYS A 59 -4.94 -1.53 1.38
CA LYS A 59 -4.04 -0.57 0.75
C LYS A 59 -2.68 -0.56 1.43
N LEU A 60 -2.64 -0.59 2.76
CA LEU A 60 -1.38 -0.68 3.48
C LEU A 60 -0.72 -2.04 3.25
N SER A 61 -1.49 -3.11 3.27
CA SER A 61 -0.99 -4.45 2.99
C SER A 61 -0.33 -4.53 1.61
N TYR A 62 -0.90 -3.87 0.62
CA TYR A 62 -0.29 -3.80 -0.71
C TYR A 62 1.09 -3.16 -0.66
N LEU A 63 1.22 -2.01 0.00
CA LEU A 63 2.52 -1.34 0.09
C LEU A 63 3.55 -2.20 0.82
N VAL A 64 3.15 -2.85 1.90
CA VAL A 64 4.03 -3.73 2.67
C VAL A 64 4.44 -4.94 1.84
N THR A 65 3.51 -5.50 1.07
CA THR A 65 3.81 -6.63 0.18
C THR A 65 4.80 -6.22 -0.91
N CYS A 66 4.69 -5.01 -1.44
CA CYS A 66 5.68 -4.49 -2.38
C CYS A 66 7.07 -4.43 -1.76
N CYS A 67 7.17 -3.99 -0.51
CA CYS A 67 8.45 -3.93 0.18
C CYS A 67 9.08 -5.32 0.36
N TYR A 68 8.26 -6.34 0.56
CA TYR A 68 8.76 -7.70 0.67
C TYR A 68 9.55 -8.12 -0.56
N TYR A 69 9.08 -7.77 -1.75
CA TYR A 69 9.79 -8.13 -2.97
C TYR A 69 11.14 -7.43 -3.11
N LEU A 70 11.32 -6.31 -2.43
CA LEU A 70 12.62 -5.61 -2.42
C LEU A 70 13.61 -6.24 -1.46
N CYS A 71 13.14 -7.01 -0.50
CA CYS A 71 13.99 -7.59 0.54
C CYS A 71 14.49 -8.99 0.21
N GLY A 72 14.39 -9.41 -1.05
CA GLY A 72 14.85 -10.73 -1.45
C GLY A 72 14.03 -11.87 -0.86
N PHE A 73 12.77 -11.61 -0.59
CA PHE A 73 11.80 -12.58 -0.06
C PHE A 73 12.07 -13.02 1.38
N ASP A 74 12.64 -12.13 2.18
CA ASP A 74 12.81 -12.36 3.61
C ASP A 74 12.08 -11.28 4.38
N TYR A 75 10.96 -11.64 5.02
CA TYR A 75 10.17 -10.65 5.72
C TYR A 75 10.85 -10.13 7.00
N GLU A 76 11.80 -10.86 7.56
CA GLU A 76 12.54 -10.38 8.73
C GLU A 76 13.44 -9.20 8.37
N ASP A 77 13.95 -9.16 7.15
CA ASP A 77 14.77 -8.06 6.67
C ASP A 77 13.96 -6.83 6.27
N ILE A 78 12.64 -6.96 6.17
CA ILE A 78 11.79 -5.86 5.72
C ILE A 78 11.88 -4.66 6.65
N TYR A 79 12.11 -4.90 7.94
CA TYR A 79 12.21 -3.81 8.92
C TYR A 79 13.41 -2.90 8.68
N ASP A 80 14.42 -3.39 7.99
CA ASP A 80 15.62 -2.62 7.63
C ASP A 80 15.48 -1.98 6.25
N ASN A 81 14.43 -2.29 5.51
CA ASN A 81 14.22 -1.77 4.17
C ASN A 81 13.82 -0.29 4.22
N TYR A 82 14.46 0.52 3.38
CA TYR A 82 14.25 1.96 3.36
C TYR A 82 12.80 2.33 3.07
N GLU A 83 12.20 1.68 2.08
CA GLU A 83 10.83 1.98 1.66
C GLU A 83 9.84 1.60 2.77
N PHE A 84 10.06 0.48 3.43
CA PHE A 84 9.23 0.09 4.56
C PHE A 84 9.34 1.08 5.70
N GLN A 85 10.56 1.53 6.01
CA GLN A 85 10.76 2.51 7.08
C GLN A 85 10.04 3.82 6.77
N ARG A 86 10.01 4.23 5.52
CA ARG A 86 9.27 5.42 5.13
C ARG A 86 7.77 5.26 5.29
N ILE A 87 7.21 4.12 4.85
CA ILE A 87 5.80 3.81 5.08
C ILE A 87 5.50 3.86 6.57
N GLN A 88 6.32 3.19 7.36
CA GLN A 88 6.12 3.12 8.80
C GLN A 88 6.10 4.52 9.41
N GLU A 89 7.07 5.34 9.07
CA GLU A 89 7.13 6.70 9.60
C GLU A 89 5.88 7.52 9.25
N VAL A 90 5.49 7.53 7.99
CA VAL A 90 4.37 8.34 7.53
C VAL A 90 3.06 7.84 8.10
N VAL A 91 2.81 6.54 8.01
CA VAL A 91 1.56 5.94 8.47
C VAL A 91 1.41 6.02 9.98
N CYS A 92 2.48 5.73 10.71
CA CYS A 92 2.43 5.75 12.17
C CYS A 92 2.29 7.17 12.72
N ARG A 93 2.90 8.14 12.07
CA ARG A 93 2.73 9.54 12.45
C ARG A 93 1.28 9.98 12.28
N TYR A 94 0.65 9.61 11.18
CA TYR A 94 -0.75 9.93 10.94
C TYR A 94 -1.67 9.21 11.94
N ALA A 95 -1.43 7.94 12.18
CA ALA A 95 -2.28 7.11 13.04
C ALA A 95 -2.00 7.31 14.54
N GLY A 96 -0.89 7.94 14.89
CA GLY A 96 -0.52 8.15 16.29
C GLY A 96 -0.07 6.88 16.99
N VAL A 97 0.65 6.00 16.31
CA VAL A 97 1.12 4.73 16.87
C VAL A 97 2.64 4.61 16.75
N LYS A 98 3.21 3.59 17.41
CA LYS A 98 4.66 3.44 17.53
C LYS A 98 5.33 2.81 16.34
N GLY A 99 4.65 1.93 15.63
CA GLY A 99 5.25 1.21 14.53
C GLY A 99 4.27 0.26 13.87
N ILE A 100 4.81 -0.52 12.95
CA ILE A 100 4.05 -1.53 12.21
C ILE A 100 4.68 -2.89 12.50
N LYS A 101 3.84 -3.85 12.87
CA LYS A 101 4.26 -5.24 13.02
C LYS A 101 3.67 -6.08 11.90
N ILE A 102 4.52 -6.83 11.22
CA ILE A 102 4.09 -7.76 10.17
C ILE A 102 3.79 -9.09 10.82
N ILE A 103 2.57 -9.58 10.62
CA ILE A 103 2.11 -10.83 11.21
C ILE A 103 2.82 -12.02 10.57
N GLY A 104 2.93 -12.01 9.24
CA GLY A 104 3.70 -13.02 8.52
C GLY A 104 3.02 -14.38 8.39
N LYS A 105 1.69 -14.42 8.48
CA LYS A 105 0.94 -15.67 8.31
C LYS A 105 0.56 -15.94 6.87
N ASN A 106 0.31 -14.90 6.10
CA ASN A 106 -0.06 -15.03 4.71
C ASN A 106 1.17 -14.96 3.82
N GLU A 107 1.16 -15.71 2.73
CA GLU A 107 2.21 -15.60 1.74
C GLU A 107 2.00 -14.35 0.90
N PRO A 108 3.01 -13.50 0.77
CA PRO A 108 2.90 -12.34 -0.09
C PRO A 108 2.91 -12.75 -1.55
N ALA A 109 2.03 -12.15 -2.34
CA ALA A 109 1.98 -12.40 -3.77
C ALA A 109 1.51 -11.15 -4.50
N ILE A 110 2.28 -10.75 -5.50
CA ILE A 110 1.88 -9.74 -6.46
C ILE A 110 2.05 -10.38 -7.84
N ASP A 111 0.94 -10.47 -8.56
CA ASP A 111 0.96 -11.06 -9.87
C ASP A 111 1.89 -10.27 -10.79
N HIS A 112 2.50 -10.96 -11.75
CA HIS A 112 3.47 -10.36 -12.67
C HIS A 112 2.90 -9.17 -13.47
N GLN A 113 1.61 -9.09 -13.58
CA GLN A 113 0.95 -7.98 -14.27
C GLN A 113 0.75 -6.77 -13.37
N SER A 114 0.77 -6.98 -12.06
CA SER A 114 0.73 -5.91 -11.08
C SER A 114 2.11 -5.75 -10.50
N GLN A 115 2.93 -5.02 -11.18
CA GLN A 115 4.34 -4.89 -10.84
C GLN A 115 4.53 -4.36 -9.41
N PRO A 116 5.35 -5.01 -8.59
CA PRO A 116 5.61 -4.50 -7.24
C PRO A 116 6.24 -3.12 -7.26
N TYR A 117 6.89 -2.77 -8.35
CA TYR A 117 7.54 -1.47 -8.48
C TYR A 117 6.57 -0.29 -8.45
N GLU A 118 5.31 -0.48 -8.79
CA GLU A 118 4.34 0.60 -8.73
C GLU A 118 4.08 1.05 -7.29
N GLY A 119 4.00 0.11 -6.36
CA GLY A 119 3.92 0.44 -4.94
C GLY A 119 5.15 1.19 -4.46
N ILE A 120 6.31 0.78 -4.95
CA ILE A 120 7.56 1.44 -4.60
C ILE A 120 7.59 2.87 -5.15
N GLU A 121 7.05 3.10 -6.34
CA GLU A 121 6.95 4.44 -6.89
C GLU A 121 6.06 5.34 -6.04
N ILE A 122 4.97 4.80 -5.48
CA ILE A 122 4.12 5.56 -4.56
C ILE A 122 4.94 6.05 -3.38
N ILE A 123 5.78 5.17 -2.84
CA ILE A 123 6.57 5.48 -1.65
C ILE A 123 7.66 6.48 -1.96
N ASN A 124 8.35 6.34 -3.09
CA ASN A 124 9.57 7.11 -3.38
C ASN A 124 9.32 8.38 -4.18
N THR A 125 8.30 8.41 -5.00
CA THR A 125 8.05 9.53 -5.93
C THR A 125 7.16 10.59 -5.32
N TYR A 126 6.19 10.19 -4.49
CA TYR A 126 5.18 11.10 -3.98
C TYR A 126 5.54 11.63 -2.61
N HIS A 127 4.93 12.76 -2.26
CA HIS A 127 5.08 13.38 -0.95
C HIS A 127 4.33 12.58 0.11
N ASP A 128 4.67 12.82 1.38
CA ASP A 128 4.03 12.15 2.51
C ASP A 128 2.51 12.27 2.47
N ASP A 129 1.97 13.44 2.07
CA ASP A 129 0.53 13.64 1.95
C ASP A 129 -0.11 12.65 0.98
N GLU A 130 0.59 12.29 -0.09
CA GLU A 130 0.05 11.36 -1.07
C GLU A 130 0.07 9.91 -0.56
N ILE A 131 1.06 9.56 0.25
CA ILE A 131 1.10 8.26 0.91
C ILE A 131 -0.05 8.16 1.92
N ILE A 132 -0.28 9.22 2.69
CA ILE A 132 -1.40 9.28 3.63
C ILE A 132 -2.72 9.13 2.89
N ASP A 133 -2.90 9.85 1.80
CA ASP A 133 -4.12 9.76 1.00
C ASP A 133 -4.31 8.37 0.40
N PHE A 134 -3.25 7.74 -0.08
CA PHE A 134 -3.38 6.40 -0.62
C PHE A 134 -3.99 5.44 0.41
N VAL A 135 -3.49 5.47 1.64
CA VAL A 135 -3.93 4.54 2.67
C VAL A 135 -5.25 4.98 3.32
N PHE A 136 -5.38 6.25 3.67
CA PHE A 136 -6.45 6.70 4.56
C PHE A 136 -7.59 7.44 3.88
N ASN A 137 -7.47 7.77 2.61
CA ASN A 137 -8.54 8.48 1.92
C ASN A 137 -9.54 7.49 1.35
N LYS A 138 -10.79 7.60 1.79
CA LYS A 138 -11.86 6.66 1.38
C LYS A 138 -12.21 6.75 -0.10
N TYR A 139 -11.85 7.84 -0.75
CA TYR A 139 -12.13 8.02 -2.18
C TYR A 139 -11.03 7.48 -3.07
N ILE A 140 -9.94 6.98 -2.49
CA ILE A 140 -8.84 6.38 -3.24
C ILE A 140 -8.87 4.87 -3.05
N SER A 141 -8.90 4.15 -4.16
CA SER A 141 -8.91 2.70 -4.18
C SER A 141 -7.77 2.17 -5.01
N LEU A 142 -7.29 0.99 -4.65
CA LEU A 142 -6.31 0.26 -5.44
C LEU A 142 -7.05 -0.66 -6.40
N GLY A 143 -6.88 -0.42 -7.69
CA GLY A 143 -7.42 -1.30 -8.72
C GLY A 143 -6.35 -2.25 -9.23
N THR A 144 -6.67 -3.52 -9.31
CA THR A 144 -5.79 -4.52 -9.91
C THR A 144 -6.48 -5.12 -11.13
N ASP A 145 -5.65 -5.56 -12.07
CA ASP A 145 -6.12 -6.11 -13.33
C ASP A 145 -5.21 -7.28 -13.68
N CYS A 146 -5.79 -8.38 -14.08
CA CYS A 146 -5.02 -9.59 -14.40
C CYS A 146 -4.67 -9.73 -15.88
N ASP A 147 -4.92 -8.74 -16.70
CA ASP A 147 -4.59 -8.77 -18.13
C ASP A 147 -3.09 -8.74 -18.42
#